data_db6cd85f2e8b156c8fd36e7bdb2bd9d0
#
_entry.id   db6cd85f2e8b156c8fd36e7bdb2bd9d0
#
_cell.length_a   1.000
_cell.length_b   1.000
_cell.length_c   1.000
_cell.angle_alpha   90.00
_cell.angle_beta   90.00
_cell.angle_gamma   90.00
#
_symmetry.space_group_name_H-M   'P 1'
#
loop_
_entity.id
_entity.type
_entity.pdbx_description
1 polymer ?
#
loop_
_entity_poly.entity_id
_entity_poly.type
_entity_poly.pdbx_seq_one_letter_code
_entity_poly.pdbx_strand_id
1 'polypeptide(L)'
;NQGVRLEPFQVLRVMDRDGNTIEDNRPSAYEALPADTSFIMTSLLRGVVERGTGQQAKVLDWPLAGKTGTVDEYTDAWFVGYDPDVTVGVWVGHDQKMTLGPQEEGARAALPIWIDFMRAYIGDRTDRPEFLQPVNIVHLSVNRLTGDITEPSAPDAIRETFIAGTEPNITF
;
A
#
# COMPACT_ATOMS: atom_id res chain seq x y z
N ASN A 1 -2.35 -9.47 -1.91
CA ASN A 1 -2.68 -10.62 -2.80
C ASN A 1 -1.45 -11.20 -3.53
N GLN A 2 -0.21 -10.77 -3.19
CA GLN A 2 1.04 -11.32 -3.77
C GLN A 2 1.04 -11.38 -5.31
N GLY A 3 0.51 -10.34 -5.96
CA GLY A 3 0.43 -10.28 -7.42
C GLY A 3 -0.77 -10.99 -8.04
N VAL A 4 -1.61 -11.64 -7.24
CA VAL A 4 -2.84 -12.29 -7.72
C VAL A 4 -3.93 -11.23 -7.91
N ARG A 5 -4.47 -11.16 -9.11
CA ARG A 5 -5.64 -10.36 -9.44
C ARG A 5 -6.91 -11.19 -9.28
N LEU A 6 -7.90 -10.60 -8.66
CA LEU A 6 -9.26 -11.14 -8.57
C LEU A 6 -10.17 -10.35 -9.51
N GLU A 7 -11.04 -11.05 -10.24
CA GLU A 7 -12.10 -10.39 -10.99
C GLU A 7 -13.20 -9.96 -10.04
N PRO A 8 -13.56 -8.66 -10.00
CA PRO A 8 -14.62 -8.19 -9.12
C PRO A 8 -15.98 -8.72 -9.59
N PHE A 9 -16.83 -9.08 -8.63
CA PHE A 9 -18.20 -9.45 -8.86
C PHE A 9 -19.11 -8.77 -7.82
N GLN A 10 -20.38 -8.56 -8.16
CA GLN A 10 -21.32 -7.82 -7.32
C GLN A 10 -22.28 -8.72 -6.55
N VAL A 11 -22.60 -9.88 -7.10
CA VAL A 11 -23.55 -10.82 -6.53
C VAL A 11 -22.82 -12.08 -6.10
N LEU A 12 -22.72 -12.32 -4.78
CA LEU A 12 -22.06 -13.50 -4.24
C LEU A 12 -22.93 -14.75 -4.47
N ARG A 13 -24.21 -14.66 -4.14
CA ARG A 13 -25.13 -15.80 -4.19
C ARG A 13 -26.55 -15.35 -4.48
N VAL A 14 -27.25 -16.12 -5.30
CA VAL A 14 -28.69 -16.00 -5.51
C VAL A 14 -29.37 -17.25 -4.98
N MET A 15 -30.40 -17.08 -4.15
CA MET A 15 -31.18 -18.18 -3.59
C MET A 15 -32.65 -18.01 -3.98
N ASP A 16 -33.38 -19.11 -4.11
CA ASP A 16 -34.82 -19.11 -4.25
C ASP A 16 -35.53 -18.88 -2.89
N ARG A 17 -36.87 -18.88 -2.93
CA ARG A 17 -37.69 -18.67 -1.70
C ARG A 17 -37.58 -19.83 -0.71
N ASP A 18 -37.18 -21.00 -1.18
CA ASP A 18 -37.05 -22.21 -0.38
C ASP A 18 -35.64 -22.39 0.18
N GLY A 19 -34.73 -21.42 -0.12
CA GLY A 19 -33.35 -21.41 0.36
C GLY A 19 -32.38 -22.23 -0.52
N ASN A 20 -32.81 -22.73 -1.68
CA ASN A 20 -31.91 -23.42 -2.60
C ASN A 20 -31.04 -22.40 -3.36
N THR A 21 -29.77 -22.71 -3.50
CA THR A 21 -28.84 -21.87 -4.26
C THR A 21 -29.10 -22.02 -5.75
N ILE A 22 -29.48 -20.91 -6.41
CA ILE A 22 -29.64 -20.83 -7.86
C ILE A 22 -28.30 -20.51 -8.52
N GLU A 23 -27.53 -19.62 -7.91
CA GLU A 23 -26.23 -19.16 -8.42
C GLU A 23 -25.28 -18.94 -7.24
N ASP A 24 -24.03 -19.37 -7.38
CA ASP A 24 -22.95 -19.12 -6.39
C ASP A 24 -21.73 -18.63 -7.16
N ASN A 25 -21.44 -17.34 -7.01
CA ASN A 25 -20.32 -16.69 -7.69
C ASN A 25 -19.09 -16.70 -6.80
N ARG A 26 -17.97 -17.07 -7.39
CA ARG A 26 -16.64 -17.01 -6.76
C ARG A 26 -15.71 -16.16 -7.60
N PRO A 27 -14.81 -15.41 -6.98
CA PRO A 27 -13.84 -14.62 -7.74
C PRO A 27 -12.96 -15.54 -8.59
N SER A 28 -12.84 -15.22 -9.86
CA SER A 28 -11.78 -15.75 -10.70
C SER A 28 -10.46 -15.12 -10.33
N ALA A 29 -9.43 -15.94 -10.09
CA ALA A 29 -8.13 -15.50 -9.63
C ALA A 29 -7.07 -15.91 -10.64
N TYR A 30 -6.16 -14.99 -11.00
CA TYR A 30 -5.00 -15.29 -11.82
C TYR A 30 -3.79 -14.47 -11.40
N GLU A 31 -2.59 -15.02 -11.62
CA GLU A 31 -1.35 -14.30 -11.36
C GLU A 31 -1.19 -13.18 -12.42
N ALA A 32 -1.23 -11.92 -11.95
CA ALA A 32 -1.04 -10.74 -12.80
C ALA A 32 0.41 -10.24 -12.75
N LEU A 33 1.08 -10.43 -11.60
CA LEU A 33 2.48 -10.09 -11.36
C LEU A 33 3.14 -11.22 -10.54
N PRO A 34 4.44 -11.48 -10.71
CA PRO A 34 5.18 -12.35 -9.81
C PRO A 34 5.11 -11.85 -8.37
N ALA A 35 5.06 -12.77 -7.41
CA ALA A 35 4.92 -12.43 -5.99
C ALA A 35 6.07 -11.56 -5.45
N ASP A 36 7.30 -11.80 -5.93
CA ASP A 36 8.49 -11.02 -5.59
C ASP A 36 8.39 -9.57 -6.09
N THR A 37 7.99 -9.37 -7.34
CA THR A 37 7.75 -8.04 -7.92
C THR A 37 6.66 -7.28 -7.16
N SER A 38 5.58 -7.97 -6.79
CA SER A 38 4.51 -7.40 -5.96
C SER A 38 5.01 -7.02 -4.57
N PHE A 39 5.89 -7.83 -3.96
CA PHE A 39 6.50 -7.53 -2.67
C PHE A 39 7.44 -6.33 -2.73
N ILE A 40 8.27 -6.20 -3.78
CA ILE A 40 9.11 -5.01 -4.01
C ILE A 40 8.23 -3.75 -4.09
N MET A 41 7.13 -3.78 -4.85
CA MET A 41 6.21 -2.65 -4.92
C MET A 41 5.62 -2.32 -3.54
N THR A 42 5.22 -3.32 -2.76
CA THR A 42 4.74 -3.13 -1.39
C THR A 42 5.83 -2.51 -0.51
N SER A 43 7.08 -2.94 -0.61
CA SER A 43 8.21 -2.34 0.11
C SER A 43 8.41 -0.87 -0.23
N LEU A 44 8.33 -0.50 -1.50
CA LEU A 44 8.41 0.90 -1.94
C LEU A 44 7.24 1.73 -1.37
N LEU A 45 6.03 1.20 -1.38
CA LEU A 45 4.84 1.86 -0.84
C LEU A 45 4.86 1.94 0.70
N ARG A 46 5.49 0.99 1.40
CA ARG A 46 5.81 1.11 2.82
C ARG A 46 6.78 2.26 3.07
N GLY A 47 7.80 2.43 2.21
CA GLY A 47 8.71 3.56 2.26
C GLY A 47 8.01 4.92 2.21
N VAL A 48 6.88 5.05 1.51
CA VAL A 48 6.06 6.27 1.50
C VAL A 48 5.49 6.58 2.88
N VAL A 49 5.05 5.55 3.62
CA VAL A 49 4.55 5.68 4.99
C VAL A 49 5.71 5.88 5.99
N GLU A 50 6.82 5.19 5.81
CA GLU A 50 7.95 5.23 6.75
C GLU A 50 8.74 6.54 6.67
N ARG A 51 8.96 7.09 5.47
CA ARG A 51 9.87 8.22 5.21
C ARG A 51 9.44 9.18 4.10
N GLY A 52 8.26 8.96 3.49
CA GLY A 52 7.72 9.77 2.40
C GLY A 52 6.51 10.61 2.80
N THR A 53 5.66 10.93 1.83
CA THR A 53 4.48 11.80 1.98
C THR A 53 3.37 11.22 2.86
N GLY A 54 3.43 9.92 3.18
CA GLY A 54 2.48 9.21 4.04
C GLY A 54 2.87 9.11 5.51
N GLN A 55 3.92 9.79 5.97
CA GLN A 55 4.48 9.62 7.33
C GLN A 55 3.49 9.82 8.47
N GLN A 56 2.44 10.61 8.28
CA GLN A 56 1.41 10.80 9.30
C GLN A 56 0.72 9.48 9.70
N ALA A 57 0.65 8.51 8.77
CA ALA A 57 0.06 7.20 9.06
C ALA A 57 0.88 6.35 10.05
N LYS A 58 2.15 6.69 10.32
CA LYS A 58 2.99 6.01 11.33
C LYS A 58 2.38 6.04 12.73
N VAL A 59 1.50 7.01 13.01
CA VAL A 59 0.80 7.11 14.30
C VAL A 59 -0.03 5.87 14.64
N LEU A 60 -0.38 5.08 13.63
CA LEU A 60 -1.16 3.85 13.81
C LEU A 60 -0.31 2.66 14.28
N ASP A 61 1.02 2.76 14.19
CA ASP A 61 1.95 1.65 14.50
C ASP A 61 1.50 0.31 13.92
N TRP A 62 1.16 0.28 12.65
CA TRP A 62 0.60 -0.84 11.93
C TRP A 62 1.37 -1.09 10.63
N PRO A 63 1.42 -2.31 10.08
CA PRO A 63 2.08 -2.58 8.80
C PRO A 63 1.27 -2.00 7.64
N LEU A 64 1.63 -0.80 7.25
CA LEU A 64 0.92 -0.01 6.24
C LEU A 64 1.79 0.26 5.01
N ALA A 65 1.14 0.27 3.87
CA ALA A 65 1.69 0.71 2.60
C ALA A 65 0.69 1.65 1.92
N GLY A 66 1.17 2.63 1.14
CA GLY A 66 0.23 3.53 0.47
C GLY A 66 0.91 4.62 -0.33
N LYS A 67 0.08 5.39 -1.04
CA LYS A 67 0.53 6.50 -1.90
C LYS A 67 -0.48 7.63 -1.91
N THR A 68 0.04 8.84 -1.81
CA THR A 68 -0.72 10.07 -2.08
C THR A 68 -0.87 10.29 -3.57
N GLY A 69 -1.99 10.85 -4.00
CA GLY A 69 -2.21 11.38 -5.34
C GLY A 69 -2.69 12.82 -5.24
N THR A 70 -2.19 13.67 -6.11
CA THR A 70 -2.61 15.07 -6.22
C THR A 70 -2.67 15.42 -7.70
N VAL A 71 -3.77 16.03 -8.12
CA VAL A 71 -3.93 16.55 -9.47
C VAL A 71 -3.46 18.01 -9.49
N ASP A 72 -3.00 18.46 -10.64
CA ASP A 72 -2.62 19.86 -10.86
C ASP A 72 -3.73 20.83 -10.40
N GLU A 73 -3.34 21.97 -9.87
CA GLU A 73 -4.23 22.99 -9.32
C GLU A 73 -4.98 22.56 -8.04
N TYR A 74 -4.57 21.47 -7.38
CA TYR A 74 -5.19 20.96 -6.15
C TYR A 74 -6.70 20.72 -6.27
N THR A 75 -7.16 20.18 -7.39
CA THR A 75 -8.60 19.91 -7.60
C THR A 75 -9.05 18.58 -7.04
N ASP A 76 -8.11 17.64 -6.91
CA ASP A 76 -8.35 16.29 -6.41
C ASP A 76 -7.21 15.84 -5.52
N ALA A 77 -7.55 15.39 -4.35
CA ALA A 77 -6.63 14.83 -3.38
C ALA A 77 -6.95 13.36 -3.13
N TRP A 78 -5.97 12.48 -3.31
CA TRP A 78 -6.10 11.05 -3.11
C TRP A 78 -5.13 10.53 -2.06
N PHE A 79 -5.57 9.56 -1.31
CA PHE A 79 -4.70 8.62 -0.63
C PHE A 79 -5.26 7.20 -0.80
N VAL A 80 -4.44 6.32 -1.36
CA VAL A 80 -4.73 4.88 -1.44
C VAL A 80 -3.71 4.16 -0.60
N GLY A 81 -4.17 3.45 0.41
CA GLY A 81 -3.31 2.71 1.30
C GLY A 81 -3.93 1.38 1.73
N TYR A 82 -3.10 0.49 2.23
CA TYR A 82 -3.51 -0.86 2.60
C TYR A 82 -2.63 -1.44 3.70
N ASP A 83 -3.19 -2.37 4.43
CA ASP A 83 -2.49 -3.37 5.22
C ASP A 83 -2.59 -4.75 4.51
N PRO A 84 -2.09 -5.85 5.08
CA PRO A 84 -2.22 -7.17 4.45
C PRO A 84 -3.66 -7.63 4.20
N ASP A 85 -4.65 -7.09 4.92
CA ASP A 85 -6.04 -7.56 4.91
C ASP A 85 -6.99 -6.64 4.14
N VAL A 86 -6.78 -5.32 4.16
CA VAL A 86 -7.71 -4.34 3.58
C VAL A 86 -6.99 -3.28 2.76
N THR A 87 -7.62 -2.89 1.65
CA THR A 87 -7.22 -1.73 0.84
C THR A 87 -8.29 -0.65 0.95
N VAL A 88 -7.87 0.56 1.26
CA VAL A 88 -8.76 1.72 1.43
C VAL A 88 -8.29 2.87 0.54
N GLY A 89 -9.20 3.41 -0.26
CA GLY A 89 -8.99 4.63 -1.03
C GLY A 89 -9.84 5.77 -0.49
N VAL A 90 -9.23 6.93 -0.31
CA VAL A 90 -9.91 8.17 0.04
C VAL A 90 -9.69 9.18 -1.07
N TRP A 91 -10.76 9.76 -1.54
CA TRP A 91 -10.78 10.87 -2.48
C TRP A 91 -11.47 12.07 -1.86
N VAL A 92 -10.88 13.23 -2.05
CA VAL A 92 -11.45 14.52 -1.69
C VAL A 92 -11.42 15.40 -2.92
N GLY A 93 -12.57 15.90 -3.33
CA GLY A 93 -12.72 16.70 -4.55
C GLY A 93 -14.11 17.29 -4.66
N HIS A 94 -14.33 18.09 -5.70
CA HIS A 94 -15.63 18.62 -6.09
C HIS A 94 -16.16 17.89 -7.31
N ASP A 95 -17.48 17.79 -7.46
CA ASP A 95 -18.12 17.20 -8.66
C ASP A 95 -17.77 17.97 -9.94
N GLN A 96 -17.52 19.26 -9.82
CA GLN A 96 -16.98 20.10 -10.89
C GLN A 96 -15.53 20.45 -10.55
N LYS A 97 -14.66 20.50 -11.56
CA LYS A 97 -13.25 20.82 -11.38
C LYS A 97 -13.08 22.20 -10.72
N MET A 98 -12.86 22.20 -9.42
CA MET A 98 -12.58 23.38 -8.59
C MET A 98 -11.43 23.06 -7.64
N THR A 99 -10.59 24.04 -7.37
CA THR A 99 -9.49 23.86 -6.42
C THR A 99 -10.03 23.65 -4.99
N LEU A 100 -9.39 22.74 -4.26
CA LEU A 100 -9.62 22.53 -2.83
C LEU A 100 -8.97 23.62 -1.98
N GLY A 101 -8.07 24.38 -2.56
CA GLY A 101 -7.29 25.43 -1.90
C GLY A 101 -5.79 25.21 -2.03
N PRO A 102 -4.99 26.25 -1.70
CA PRO A 102 -3.53 26.14 -1.82
C PRO A 102 -2.98 25.05 -0.88
N GLN A 103 -2.16 24.16 -1.42
CA GLN A 103 -1.51 23.05 -0.70
C GLN A 103 -2.48 21.98 -0.16
N GLU A 104 -3.73 21.91 -0.61
CA GLU A 104 -4.65 20.83 -0.28
C GLU A 104 -4.33 19.59 -1.11
N GLU A 105 -3.24 18.93 -0.74
CA GLU A 105 -2.72 17.71 -1.37
C GLU A 105 -3.27 16.45 -0.70
N GLY A 106 -3.02 15.29 -1.31
CA GLY A 106 -3.42 14.01 -0.76
C GLY A 106 -2.94 13.77 0.69
N ALA A 107 -1.76 14.28 1.04
CA ALA A 107 -1.23 14.19 2.39
C ALA A 107 -1.99 15.05 3.43
N ARG A 108 -2.63 16.15 3.00
CA ARG A 108 -3.36 17.06 3.90
C ARG A 108 -4.86 16.82 3.91
N ALA A 109 -5.45 16.59 2.75
CA ALA A 109 -6.90 16.46 2.63
C ALA A 109 -7.39 15.00 2.76
N ALA A 110 -6.72 14.03 2.11
CA ALA A 110 -7.19 12.65 2.06
C ALA A 110 -6.59 11.74 3.14
N LEU A 111 -5.29 11.88 3.44
CA LEU A 111 -4.60 11.01 4.39
C LEU A 111 -5.15 11.06 5.83
N PRO A 112 -5.52 12.21 6.41
CA PRO A 112 -6.12 12.24 7.75
C PRO A 112 -7.42 11.43 7.84
N ILE A 113 -8.29 11.52 6.84
CA ILE A 113 -9.54 10.75 6.76
C ILE A 113 -9.23 9.25 6.67
N TRP A 114 -8.23 8.88 5.88
CA TRP A 114 -7.76 7.50 5.77
C TRP A 114 -7.22 6.98 7.11
N ILE A 115 -6.45 7.80 7.84
CA ILE A 115 -5.90 7.45 9.16
C ILE A 115 -7.04 7.21 10.17
N ASP A 116 -8.07 8.04 10.16
CA ASP A 116 -9.21 7.89 11.08
C ASP A 116 -10.00 6.62 10.76
N PHE A 117 -10.20 6.30 9.48
CA PHE A 117 -10.80 5.03 9.06
C PHE A 117 -9.97 3.84 9.56
N MET A 118 -8.65 3.84 9.28
CA MET A 118 -7.78 2.74 9.67
C MET A 118 -7.66 2.60 11.19
N ARG A 119 -7.68 3.70 11.93
CA ARG A 119 -7.72 3.66 13.40
C ARG A 119 -8.96 2.94 13.91
N ALA A 120 -10.13 3.22 13.32
CA ALA A 120 -11.37 2.55 13.67
C ALA A 120 -11.37 1.07 13.25
N TYR A 121 -10.81 0.76 12.09
CA TYR A 121 -10.67 -0.61 11.57
C TYR A 121 -9.70 -1.46 12.41
N ILE A 122 -8.55 -0.90 12.79
CA ILE A 122 -7.57 -1.58 13.64
C ILE A 122 -8.17 -1.78 15.05
N GLY A 123 -8.81 -0.74 15.62
CA GLY A 123 -9.47 -0.82 16.93
C GLY A 123 -8.58 -1.45 17.98
N ASP A 124 -9.10 -2.48 18.66
CA ASP A 124 -8.42 -3.24 19.70
C ASP A 124 -7.75 -4.53 19.16
N ARG A 125 -7.53 -4.64 17.85
CA ARG A 125 -6.87 -5.79 17.24
C ARG A 125 -5.46 -5.98 17.81
N THR A 126 -5.18 -7.21 18.23
CA THR A 126 -3.85 -7.63 18.71
C THR A 126 -3.12 -8.52 17.70
N ASP A 127 -3.83 -9.02 16.71
CA ASP A 127 -3.34 -9.82 15.60
C ASP A 127 -2.71 -8.92 14.54
N ARG A 128 -1.50 -8.44 14.77
CA ARG A 128 -0.77 -7.61 13.81
C ARG A 128 -0.41 -8.42 12.56
N PRO A 129 -1.05 -8.18 11.40
CA PRO A 129 -0.75 -8.94 10.20
C PRO A 129 0.62 -8.56 9.63
N GLU A 130 1.20 -9.42 8.80
CA GLU A 130 2.47 -9.14 8.13
C GLU A 130 2.32 -9.33 6.61
N PHE A 131 2.99 -8.48 5.84
CA PHE A 131 3.11 -8.70 4.40
C PHE A 131 3.96 -9.95 4.15
N LEU A 132 3.38 -10.95 3.48
CA LEU A 132 4.05 -12.21 3.22
C LEU A 132 5.24 -12.00 2.27
N GLN A 133 6.43 -12.29 2.78
CA GLN A 133 7.67 -12.15 2.03
C GLN A 133 7.98 -13.42 1.22
N PRO A 134 8.18 -13.32 -0.10
CA PRO A 134 8.68 -14.41 -0.93
C PRO A 134 10.11 -14.83 -0.54
N VAL A 135 10.45 -16.11 -0.82
CA VAL A 135 11.74 -16.70 -0.41
C VAL A 135 12.97 -16.09 -1.10
N ASN A 136 12.77 -15.50 -2.28
CA ASN A 136 13.84 -14.88 -3.08
C ASN A 136 13.98 -13.37 -2.82
N ILE A 137 13.48 -12.88 -1.70
CA ILE A 137 13.64 -11.49 -1.28
C ILE A 137 14.82 -11.38 -0.31
N VAL A 138 15.69 -10.41 -0.56
CA VAL A 138 16.82 -10.05 0.28
C VAL A 138 16.72 -8.59 0.72
N HIS A 139 17.29 -8.29 1.88
CA HIS A 139 17.33 -6.94 2.44
C HIS A 139 18.77 -6.51 2.65
N LEU A 140 19.14 -5.35 2.16
CA LEU A 140 20.45 -4.77 2.31
C LEU A 140 20.36 -3.35 2.86
N SER A 141 21.40 -2.92 3.54
CA SER A 141 21.58 -1.51 3.87
C SER A 141 22.24 -0.80 2.71
N VAL A 142 21.59 0.26 2.23
CA VAL A 142 22.09 1.10 1.14
C VAL A 142 22.14 2.55 1.59
N ASN A 143 23.06 3.31 1.04
CA ASN A 143 23.09 4.76 1.21
C ASN A 143 21.94 5.36 0.39
N ARG A 144 21.02 6.08 1.05
CA ARG A 144 19.82 6.64 0.42
C ARG A 144 20.10 7.70 -0.66
N LEU A 145 21.31 8.28 -0.69
CA LEU A 145 21.69 9.32 -1.65
C LEU A 145 22.35 8.74 -2.89
N THR A 146 23.17 7.68 -2.73
CA THR A 146 23.95 7.09 -3.83
C THR A 146 23.39 5.76 -4.33
N GLY A 147 22.63 5.03 -3.49
CA GLY A 147 22.15 3.68 -3.79
C GLY A 147 23.20 2.58 -3.53
N ASP A 148 24.41 2.94 -3.11
CA ASP A 148 25.47 1.97 -2.86
C ASP A 148 25.22 1.18 -1.58
N ILE A 149 25.67 -0.07 -1.55
CA ILE A 149 25.64 -0.89 -0.33
C ILE A 149 26.51 -0.21 0.73
N THR A 150 26.01 -0.13 1.95
CA THR A 150 26.70 0.50 3.07
C THR A 150 26.46 -0.26 4.37
N GLU A 151 27.25 0.07 5.38
CA GLU A 151 27.05 -0.50 6.73
C GLU A 151 25.73 0.01 7.33
N PRO A 152 24.98 -0.84 8.06
CA PRO A 152 23.71 -0.45 8.68
C PRO A 152 23.80 0.75 9.62
N SER A 153 24.97 1.01 10.20
CA SER A 153 25.25 2.11 11.12
C SER A 153 25.65 3.42 10.44
N ALA A 154 25.81 3.44 9.12
CA ALA A 154 26.20 4.65 8.39
C ALA A 154 25.10 5.73 8.47
N PRO A 155 25.45 7.04 8.46
CA PRO A 155 24.48 8.13 8.69
C PRO A 155 23.29 8.15 7.72
N ASP A 156 23.52 7.79 6.47
CA ASP A 156 22.47 7.78 5.43
C ASP A 156 22.03 6.36 5.03
N ALA A 157 22.29 5.37 5.90
CA ALA A 157 21.89 4.00 5.66
C ALA A 157 20.37 3.85 5.78
N ILE A 158 19.75 3.22 4.80
CA ILE A 158 18.39 2.75 4.83
C ILE A 158 18.35 1.26 4.49
N ARG A 159 17.40 0.54 5.06
CA ARG A 159 17.16 -0.85 4.68
C ARG A 159 16.29 -0.90 3.44
N GLU A 160 16.81 -1.44 2.36
CA GLU A 160 16.10 -1.63 1.10
C GLU A 160 15.91 -3.11 0.76
N THR A 161 14.95 -3.37 -0.11
CA THR A 161 14.46 -4.70 -0.46
C THR A 161 14.76 -4.99 -1.93
N PHE A 162 15.34 -6.16 -2.21
CA PHE A 162 15.71 -6.59 -3.56
C PHE A 162 15.22 -8.00 -3.84
N ILE A 163 15.03 -8.32 -5.10
CA ILE A 163 14.93 -9.70 -5.56
C ILE A 163 16.37 -10.25 -5.62
N ALA A 164 16.61 -11.42 -5.06
CA ALA A 164 17.94 -12.05 -5.03
C ALA A 164 18.56 -12.10 -6.44
N GLY A 165 19.76 -11.57 -6.57
CA GLY A 165 20.48 -11.42 -7.83
C GLY A 165 20.25 -10.10 -8.57
N THR A 166 19.44 -9.18 -8.00
CA THR A 166 19.25 -7.81 -8.55
C THR A 166 19.83 -6.72 -7.64
N GLU A 167 20.53 -7.09 -6.59
CA GLU A 167 21.17 -6.17 -5.66
C GLU A 167 22.25 -5.34 -6.34
N PRO A 168 22.51 -4.12 -5.88
CA PRO A 168 23.65 -3.33 -6.35
C PRO A 168 24.96 -4.13 -6.19
N ASN A 169 25.87 -4.02 -7.16
CA ASN A 169 27.17 -4.65 -7.07
C ASN A 169 27.96 -4.08 -5.89
N ILE A 170 28.60 -4.97 -5.11
CA ILE A 170 29.58 -4.55 -4.11
C ILE A 170 30.80 -4.05 -4.89
N THR A 171 30.96 -2.74 -4.99
CA THR A 171 32.20 -2.13 -5.49
C THR A 171 33.18 -2.12 -4.32
N PHE A 172 34.21 -3.02 -4.37
CA PHE A 172 35.32 -3.03 -3.43
C PHE A 172 36.34 -1.96 -3.79
#